data_1ec0030fb6a170dd36de80b9118ecb4d
#
_entry.id   1ec0030fb6a170dd36de80b9118ecb4d
#
_cell.length_a   1.000
_cell.length_b   1.000
_cell.length_c   1.000
_cell.angle_alpha   90.00
_cell.angle_beta   90.00
_cell.angle_gamma   90.00
#
_symmetry.space_group_name_H-M   'P 1'
#
loop_
_entity.id
_entity.type
_entity.pdbx_description
1 polymer ?
#
loop_
_entity_poly.entity_id
_entity_poly.type
_entity_poly.pdbx_seq_one_letter_code
_entity_poly.pdbx_strand_id
1 'polypeptide(L)'
;MSLYRRALLRLTAAGMAAPMTAWSAQQRSLADPFRLAVDEALVDSGLAAHVQRRFGRDTGVAILLLPGPARELLEALGRGEHDGALLNTPQAEEALHRLGLLRGWQPVATSEFLIVGPTLLRPALDALSARMQTAPALSALAKAGAPFVGATPGSGTHELEAALWRAAKVAPLPPWYLPSASRDALAAARERLACVLVERGVWAAAGAALRRARDFGVLIEGDPMLRVPVHLMRSFHHDHPAGKLLSDWLASRLGRQAIAALPAYRPPVP
;
A
#
# COMPACT_ATOMS: atom_id res chain seq x y z
N MET A 1 4.78 45.01 82.11
CA MET A 1 3.89 45.75 81.24
C MET A 1 4.00 45.16 79.84
N SER A 2 2.84 44.87 79.30
CA SER A 2 2.44 44.64 77.93
C SER A 2 2.75 43.27 77.28
N LEU A 3 1.83 42.52 77.31
CA LEU A 3 1.04 41.62 76.55
C LEU A 3 1.22 41.80 74.99
N TYR A 4 1.72 40.76 74.30
CA TYR A 4 1.36 40.53 72.91
C TYR A 4 0.89 39.10 72.73
N ARG A 5 -0.36 39.00 72.35
CA ARG A 5 -1.16 37.81 72.12
C ARG A 5 -0.71 37.04 70.91
N ARG A 6 -0.64 35.76 71.07
CA ARG A 6 -0.51 34.73 70.02
C ARG A 6 -1.73 34.79 69.07
N ALA A 7 -1.49 35.16 67.79
CA ALA A 7 -2.45 34.90 66.73
C ALA A 7 -2.05 33.63 66.01
N LEU A 8 -2.81 32.57 66.20
CA LEU A 8 -2.73 31.33 65.44
C LEU A 8 -3.39 31.56 64.09
N LEU A 9 -2.59 31.69 63.05
CA LEU A 9 -3.05 31.56 61.67
C LEU A 9 -3.23 30.10 61.32
N ARG A 10 -4.49 29.67 61.26
CA ARG A 10 -4.88 28.40 60.63
C ARG A 10 -4.84 28.60 59.11
N LEU A 11 -3.78 28.10 58.45
CA LEU A 11 -3.77 27.91 57.00
C LEU A 11 -4.60 26.66 56.66
N THR A 12 -5.81 26.85 56.23
CA THR A 12 -6.61 25.81 55.52
C THR A 12 -6.00 25.59 54.15
N ALA A 13 -5.25 24.50 53.98
CA ALA A 13 -4.82 24.03 52.67
C ALA A 13 -6.06 23.47 51.93
N ALA A 14 -6.69 24.31 51.09
CA ALA A 14 -7.66 23.83 50.14
C ALA A 14 -6.89 23.09 49.03
N GLY A 15 -6.84 21.76 49.17
CA GLY A 15 -6.35 20.90 48.10
C GLY A 15 -7.24 21.04 46.86
N MET A 16 -6.77 21.72 45.83
CA MET A 16 -7.35 21.63 44.52
C MET A 16 -7.05 20.23 43.96
N ALA A 17 -7.98 19.32 44.13
CA ALA A 17 -8.04 18.08 43.38
C ALA A 17 -8.43 18.47 41.96
N ALA A 18 -7.43 18.68 41.10
CA ALA A 18 -7.65 18.74 39.65
C ALA A 18 -8.27 17.38 39.25
N PRO A 19 -9.40 17.36 38.50
CA PRO A 19 -9.91 16.12 37.98
C PRO A 19 -8.84 15.65 36.98
N MET A 20 -8.13 14.57 37.32
CA MET A 20 -7.42 13.76 36.34
C MET A 20 -8.53 13.21 35.43
N THR A 21 -8.79 13.89 34.31
CA THR A 21 -9.49 13.28 33.20
C THR A 21 -8.62 12.12 32.75
N ALA A 22 -8.89 10.95 33.31
CA ALA A 22 -8.40 9.70 32.74
C ALA A 22 -8.89 9.69 31.31
N TRP A 23 -7.98 9.89 30.35
CA TRP A 23 -8.21 9.50 28.98
C TRP A 23 -8.41 7.98 29.03
N SER A 24 -9.64 7.56 29.24
CA SER A 24 -10.03 6.19 28.96
C SER A 24 -9.79 5.99 27.47
N ALA A 25 -8.73 5.28 27.14
CA ALA A 25 -8.53 4.78 25.78
C ALA A 25 -9.83 4.04 25.44
N GLN A 26 -10.64 4.65 24.55
CA GLN A 26 -11.95 4.13 24.19
C GLN A 26 -11.71 2.75 23.59
N GLN A 27 -12.11 1.71 24.31
CA GLN A 27 -11.90 0.34 23.92
C GLN A 27 -12.73 0.08 22.66
N ARG A 28 -12.06 -0.08 21.51
CA ARG A 28 -12.71 -0.33 20.24
C ARG A 28 -13.45 -1.65 20.27
N SER A 29 -14.62 -1.68 19.63
CA SER A 29 -15.49 -2.85 19.57
C SER A 29 -15.65 -3.34 18.13
N LEU A 30 -16.21 -4.54 17.92
CA LEU A 30 -16.59 -5.03 16.60
C LEU A 30 -17.70 -4.22 15.93
N ALA A 31 -18.44 -3.39 16.70
CA ALA A 31 -19.43 -2.46 16.15
C ALA A 31 -18.78 -1.23 15.47
N ASP A 32 -17.54 -0.91 15.85
CA ASP A 32 -16.78 0.17 15.23
C ASP A 32 -16.18 -0.35 13.92
N PRO A 33 -16.18 0.44 12.82
CA PRO A 33 -15.54 0.01 11.60
C PRO A 33 -14.02 -0.06 11.77
N PHE A 34 -13.41 -1.15 11.29
CA PHE A 34 -11.96 -1.30 11.25
C PHE A 34 -11.35 -0.36 10.22
N ARG A 35 -10.53 0.60 10.64
CA ARG A 35 -9.89 1.59 9.76
C ARG A 35 -8.66 0.97 9.11
N LEU A 36 -8.82 0.55 7.87
CA LEU A 36 -7.78 -0.09 7.07
C LEU A 36 -7.17 0.90 6.08
N ALA A 37 -5.93 1.30 6.33
CA ALA A 37 -5.12 2.06 5.39
C ALA A 37 -4.73 1.17 4.19
N VAL A 38 -4.84 1.68 2.96
CA VAL A 38 -4.63 0.87 1.76
C VAL A 38 -3.87 1.67 0.69
N ASP A 39 -2.81 1.08 0.14
CA ASP A 39 -2.12 1.67 -1.03
C ASP A 39 -3.09 1.90 -2.18
N GLU A 40 -2.95 3.03 -2.87
CA GLU A 40 -3.85 3.46 -3.93
C GLU A 40 -3.99 2.42 -5.04
N ALA A 41 -2.91 1.76 -5.44
CA ALA A 41 -2.95 0.73 -6.47
C ALA A 41 -3.82 -0.47 -6.06
N LEU A 42 -3.82 -0.85 -4.78
CA LEU A 42 -4.65 -1.93 -4.24
C LEU A 42 -6.14 -1.53 -4.15
N VAL A 43 -6.43 -0.23 -4.08
CA VAL A 43 -7.81 0.30 -4.20
C VAL A 43 -8.24 0.30 -5.66
N ASP A 44 -7.43 0.87 -6.55
CA ASP A 44 -7.74 1.04 -7.97
C ASP A 44 -7.84 -0.31 -8.72
N SER A 45 -7.11 -1.34 -8.27
CA SER A 45 -7.23 -2.72 -8.76
C SER A 45 -8.52 -3.43 -8.31
N GLY A 46 -9.21 -2.87 -7.31
CA GLY A 46 -10.41 -3.46 -6.73
C GLY A 46 -10.14 -4.50 -5.63
N LEU A 47 -8.89 -4.83 -5.29
CA LEU A 47 -8.55 -5.80 -4.23
C LEU A 47 -9.17 -5.39 -2.89
N ALA A 48 -8.91 -4.15 -2.45
CA ALA A 48 -9.37 -3.67 -1.16
C ALA A 48 -10.90 -3.72 -1.02
N ALA A 49 -11.61 -3.24 -2.03
CA ALA A 49 -13.08 -3.27 -2.06
C ALA A 49 -13.63 -4.72 -2.10
N HIS A 50 -12.92 -5.63 -2.77
CA HIS A 50 -13.31 -7.03 -2.79
C HIS A 50 -13.14 -7.70 -1.41
N VAL A 51 -12.01 -7.49 -0.76
CA VAL A 51 -11.75 -7.97 0.62
C VAL A 51 -12.78 -7.40 1.59
N GLN A 52 -13.01 -6.08 1.56
CA GLN A 52 -14.01 -5.41 2.39
C GLN A 52 -15.40 -6.05 2.28
N ARG A 53 -15.90 -6.24 1.05
CA ARG A 53 -17.23 -6.81 0.81
C ARG A 53 -17.32 -8.29 1.25
N ARG A 54 -16.27 -9.08 0.96
CA ARG A 54 -16.27 -10.51 1.31
C ARG A 54 -16.17 -10.70 2.81
N PHE A 55 -15.24 -10.00 3.47
CA PHE A 55 -15.09 -10.03 4.92
C PHE A 55 -16.36 -9.58 5.65
N GLY A 56 -16.93 -8.44 5.23
CA GLY A 56 -18.17 -7.92 5.84
C GLY A 56 -19.35 -8.89 5.69
N ARG A 57 -19.47 -9.57 4.55
CA ARG A 57 -20.51 -10.60 4.34
C ARG A 57 -20.31 -11.81 5.25
N ASP A 58 -19.06 -12.27 5.41
CA ASP A 58 -18.76 -13.50 6.12
C ASP A 58 -18.75 -13.30 7.64
N THR A 59 -18.50 -12.08 8.13
CA THR A 59 -18.30 -11.79 9.56
C THR A 59 -19.27 -10.78 10.16
N GLY A 60 -19.97 -10.00 9.32
CA GLY A 60 -20.80 -8.87 9.76
C GLY A 60 -20.01 -7.63 10.19
N VAL A 61 -18.67 -7.66 10.14
CA VAL A 61 -17.83 -6.55 10.59
C VAL A 61 -17.51 -5.59 9.45
N ALA A 62 -17.68 -4.29 9.70
CA ALA A 62 -17.38 -3.25 8.73
C ALA A 62 -15.90 -2.90 8.68
N ILE A 63 -15.38 -2.67 7.45
CA ILE A 63 -14.07 -2.05 7.21
C ILE A 63 -14.29 -0.67 6.60
N LEU A 64 -13.56 0.33 7.10
CA LEU A 64 -13.44 1.64 6.47
C LEU A 64 -12.10 1.69 5.74
N LEU A 65 -12.14 1.77 4.41
CA LEU A 65 -10.93 1.89 3.59
C LEU A 65 -10.43 3.33 3.60
N LEU A 66 -9.14 3.50 3.83
CA LEU A 66 -8.44 4.79 3.87
C LEU A 66 -7.31 4.75 2.83
N PRO A 67 -7.58 5.17 1.59
CA PRO A 67 -6.61 5.15 0.51
C PRO A 67 -5.56 6.25 0.67
N GLY A 68 -4.34 5.96 0.23
CA GLY A 68 -3.24 6.94 0.20
C GLY A 68 -1.93 6.34 -0.30
N PRO A 69 -0.87 7.15 -0.41
CA PRO A 69 0.46 6.67 -0.70
C PRO A 69 0.97 5.77 0.44
N ALA A 70 1.50 4.60 0.11
CA ALA A 70 1.88 3.58 1.08
C ALA A 70 2.82 4.09 2.17
N ARG A 71 3.78 4.97 1.82
CA ARG A 71 4.72 5.54 2.77
C ARG A 71 4.04 6.36 3.86
N GLU A 72 3.13 7.26 3.46
CA GLU A 72 2.39 8.10 4.40
C GLU A 72 1.49 7.27 5.31
N LEU A 73 0.83 6.26 4.71
CA LEU A 73 -0.02 5.32 5.44
C LEU A 73 0.76 4.49 6.44
N LEU A 74 1.98 4.08 6.10
CA LEU A 74 2.84 3.30 6.97
C LEU A 74 3.35 4.15 8.16
N GLU A 75 3.72 5.40 7.91
CA GLU A 75 4.07 6.35 8.96
C GLU A 75 2.88 6.64 9.89
N ALA A 76 1.69 6.83 9.34
CA ALA A 76 0.45 7.03 10.11
C ALA A 76 0.07 5.79 10.95
N LEU A 77 0.26 4.58 10.40
CA LEU A 77 0.08 3.33 11.14
C LEU A 77 1.05 3.25 12.33
N GLY A 78 2.31 3.63 12.12
CA GLY A 78 3.33 3.70 13.17
C GLY A 78 2.99 4.68 14.29
N ARG A 79 2.22 5.74 14.00
CA ARG A 79 1.69 6.69 14.99
C ARG A 79 0.34 6.26 15.60
N GLY A 80 -0.25 5.15 15.14
CA GLY A 80 -1.54 4.67 15.64
C GLY A 80 -2.76 5.41 15.08
N GLU A 81 -2.63 6.09 13.94
CA GLU A 81 -3.75 6.81 13.32
C GLU A 81 -4.72 5.86 12.59
N HIS A 82 -4.29 4.64 12.27
CA HIS A 82 -5.07 3.59 11.64
C HIS A 82 -5.04 2.31 12.47
N ASP A 83 -6.06 1.46 12.32
CA ASP A 83 -6.14 0.19 13.05
C ASP A 83 -5.29 -0.90 12.39
N GLY A 84 -5.13 -0.81 11.06
CA GLY A 84 -4.28 -1.68 10.26
C GLY A 84 -3.98 -1.10 8.89
N ALA A 85 -3.13 -1.78 8.13
CA ALA A 85 -2.80 -1.42 6.76
C ALA A 85 -2.71 -2.64 5.85
N LEU A 86 -3.06 -2.45 4.58
CA LEU A 86 -2.90 -3.39 3.48
C LEU A 86 -2.02 -2.73 2.43
N LEU A 87 -0.76 -3.13 2.36
CA LEU A 87 0.27 -2.48 1.55
C LEU A 87 1.08 -3.49 0.75
N ASN A 88 1.86 -2.99 -0.20
CA ASN A 88 2.78 -3.75 -1.04
C ASN A 88 4.16 -3.08 -1.13
N THR A 89 4.67 -2.61 0.03
CA THR A 89 5.98 -1.97 0.20
C THR A 89 6.89 -2.79 1.12
N PRO A 90 7.29 -4.01 0.70
CA PRO A 90 7.93 -4.97 1.61
C PRO A 90 9.20 -4.44 2.27
N GLN A 91 9.99 -3.58 1.61
CA GLN A 91 11.22 -3.03 2.19
C GLN A 91 10.92 -2.02 3.31
N ALA A 92 9.97 -1.10 3.08
CA ALA A 92 9.56 -0.12 4.07
C ALA A 92 8.83 -0.79 5.26
N GLU A 93 7.98 -1.77 4.99
CA GLU A 93 7.27 -2.55 5.99
C GLU A 93 8.22 -3.34 6.89
N GLU A 94 9.22 -4.02 6.30
CA GLU A 94 10.24 -4.76 7.04
C GLU A 94 11.05 -3.87 7.97
N ALA A 95 11.35 -2.64 7.57
CA ALA A 95 12.05 -1.68 8.41
C ALA A 95 11.26 -1.37 9.69
N LEU A 96 9.95 -1.12 9.58
CA LEU A 96 9.07 -0.89 10.73
C LEU A 96 8.81 -2.15 11.56
N HIS A 97 8.71 -3.30 10.91
CA HIS A 97 8.57 -4.59 11.61
C HIS A 97 9.78 -4.87 12.49
N ARG A 98 10.99 -4.66 12.00
CA ARG A 98 12.24 -4.81 12.78
C ARG A 98 12.31 -3.88 14.00
N LEU A 99 11.67 -2.71 13.90
CA LEU A 99 11.57 -1.77 15.04
C LEU A 99 10.46 -2.16 16.03
N GLY A 100 9.70 -3.24 15.79
CA GLY A 100 8.61 -3.67 16.64
C GLY A 100 7.36 -2.80 16.58
N LEU A 101 7.25 -1.93 15.57
CA LEU A 101 6.15 -0.98 15.41
C LEU A 101 4.91 -1.56 14.69
N LEU A 102 5.01 -2.80 14.21
CA LEU A 102 3.92 -3.51 13.53
C LEU A 102 3.56 -4.80 14.25
N ARG A 103 2.28 -5.12 14.30
CA ARG A 103 1.74 -6.41 14.74
C ARG A 103 1.18 -7.18 13.55
N GLY A 104 1.41 -8.49 13.53
CA GLY A 104 0.78 -9.39 12.58
C GLY A 104 1.13 -9.11 11.12
N TRP A 105 2.36 -8.70 10.84
CA TRP A 105 2.86 -8.55 9.48
C TRP A 105 2.83 -9.90 8.75
N GLN A 106 1.80 -10.09 7.90
CA GLN A 106 1.56 -11.35 7.22
C GLN A 106 1.28 -11.15 5.73
N PRO A 107 1.82 -12.00 4.85
CA PRO A 107 1.45 -11.99 3.44
C PRO A 107 0.01 -12.49 3.27
N VAL A 108 -0.79 -11.76 2.50
CA VAL A 108 -2.19 -12.10 2.22
C VAL A 108 -2.45 -12.32 0.73
N ALA A 109 -1.61 -11.75 -0.12
CA ALA A 109 -1.66 -11.93 -1.57
C ALA A 109 -0.27 -11.69 -2.17
N THR A 110 -0.08 -12.10 -3.42
CA THR A 110 0.99 -11.64 -4.29
C THR A 110 0.36 -10.83 -5.42
N SER A 111 0.79 -9.59 -5.56
CA SER A 111 0.49 -8.70 -6.67
C SER A 111 1.51 -8.91 -7.80
N GLU A 112 1.06 -8.82 -9.04
CA GLU A 112 1.93 -8.87 -10.21
C GLU A 112 1.88 -7.53 -10.96
N PHE A 113 3.05 -7.08 -11.40
CA PHE A 113 3.20 -5.83 -12.14
C PHE A 113 3.52 -6.08 -13.61
N LEU A 114 3.26 -5.08 -14.43
CA LEU A 114 3.46 -5.07 -15.87
C LEU A 114 4.19 -3.79 -16.25
N ILE A 115 5.00 -3.86 -17.32
CA ILE A 115 5.37 -2.64 -18.04
C ILE A 115 4.48 -2.57 -19.25
N VAL A 116 3.69 -1.49 -19.35
CA VAL A 116 2.82 -1.21 -20.49
C VAL A 116 3.31 0.03 -21.22
N GLY A 117 2.99 0.15 -22.51
CA GLY A 117 3.45 1.28 -23.33
C GLY A 117 3.10 1.11 -24.80
N PRO A 118 3.68 1.96 -25.65
CA PRO A 118 3.48 1.91 -27.10
C PRO A 118 3.89 0.55 -27.70
N THR A 119 2.99 -0.10 -28.42
CA THR A 119 3.25 -1.43 -29.01
C THR A 119 4.34 -1.42 -30.09
N LEU A 120 4.67 -0.26 -30.62
CA LEU A 120 5.81 -0.10 -31.54
C LEU A 120 7.17 -0.50 -30.92
N LEU A 121 7.26 -0.52 -29.58
CA LEU A 121 8.47 -0.94 -28.85
C LEU A 121 8.58 -2.47 -28.70
N ARG A 122 7.51 -3.24 -28.97
CA ARG A 122 7.49 -4.70 -28.83
C ARG A 122 8.62 -5.40 -29.57
N PRO A 123 8.90 -5.12 -30.87
CA PRO A 123 9.95 -5.86 -31.58
C PRO A 123 11.32 -5.81 -30.92
N ALA A 124 11.62 -4.72 -30.21
CA ALA A 124 12.88 -4.59 -29.46
C ALA A 124 12.85 -5.29 -28.09
N LEU A 125 11.67 -5.60 -27.55
CA LEU A 125 11.48 -6.10 -26.19
C LEU A 125 10.98 -7.56 -26.13
N ASP A 126 10.39 -8.10 -27.21
CA ASP A 126 9.74 -9.41 -27.20
C ASP A 126 10.67 -10.55 -26.74
N ALA A 127 11.92 -10.55 -27.20
CA ALA A 127 12.89 -11.57 -26.79
C ALA A 127 13.26 -11.45 -25.29
N LEU A 128 13.28 -10.25 -24.72
CA LEU A 128 13.56 -9.99 -23.30
C LEU A 128 12.33 -10.33 -22.45
N SER A 129 11.15 -9.98 -22.93
CA SER A 129 9.89 -10.33 -22.29
C SER A 129 9.69 -11.84 -22.22
N ALA A 130 9.91 -12.56 -23.32
CA ALA A 130 9.81 -14.03 -23.38
C ALA A 130 10.79 -14.73 -22.42
N ARG A 131 11.91 -14.10 -22.11
CA ARG A 131 12.92 -14.60 -21.16
C ARG A 131 12.70 -14.08 -19.73
N MET A 132 11.62 -13.32 -19.49
CA MET A 132 11.35 -12.69 -18.19
C MET A 132 12.53 -11.83 -17.69
N GLN A 133 13.06 -10.96 -18.53
CA GLN A 133 14.26 -10.13 -18.28
C GLN A 133 13.89 -8.66 -18.15
N THR A 134 13.19 -8.28 -17.09
CA THR A 134 12.71 -6.91 -16.86
C THR A 134 13.84 -5.89 -16.75
N ALA A 135 14.89 -6.17 -16.00
CA ALA A 135 16.00 -5.23 -15.82
C ALA A 135 16.75 -4.95 -17.15
N PRO A 136 17.12 -5.95 -17.99
CA PRO A 136 17.62 -5.71 -19.33
C PRO A 136 16.66 -4.93 -20.23
N ALA A 137 15.35 -5.19 -20.15
CA ALA A 137 14.34 -4.47 -20.93
C ALA A 137 14.26 -2.97 -20.54
N LEU A 138 14.28 -2.67 -19.25
CA LEU A 138 14.37 -1.29 -18.75
C LEU A 138 15.64 -0.59 -19.23
N SER A 139 16.81 -1.29 -19.21
CA SER A 139 18.04 -0.74 -19.75
C SER A 139 17.95 -0.45 -21.24
N ALA A 140 17.28 -1.31 -22.01
CA ALA A 140 17.05 -1.09 -23.44
C ALA A 140 16.14 0.13 -23.69
N LEU A 141 15.05 0.27 -22.94
CA LEU A 141 14.15 1.44 -23.01
C LEU A 141 14.89 2.75 -22.72
N ALA A 142 15.69 2.77 -21.65
CA ALA A 142 16.49 3.93 -21.28
C ALA A 142 17.52 4.31 -22.36
N LYS A 143 18.23 3.33 -22.92
CA LYS A 143 19.20 3.55 -24.03
C LYS A 143 18.53 4.08 -25.28
N ALA A 144 17.28 3.66 -25.56
CA ALA A 144 16.49 4.15 -26.68
C ALA A 144 15.89 5.54 -26.40
N GLY A 145 16.01 6.08 -25.18
CA GLY A 145 15.35 7.32 -24.79
C GLY A 145 13.82 7.23 -24.84
N ALA A 146 13.25 6.00 -24.68
CA ALA A 146 11.81 5.79 -24.72
C ALA A 146 11.15 6.52 -23.55
N PRO A 147 10.12 7.36 -23.77
CA PRO A 147 9.45 8.06 -22.71
C PRO A 147 8.90 7.08 -21.66
N PHE A 148 9.14 7.36 -20.38
CA PHE A 148 8.67 6.56 -19.25
C PHE A 148 8.07 7.46 -18.19
N VAL A 149 6.81 7.20 -17.81
CA VAL A 149 6.14 7.89 -16.72
C VAL A 149 6.44 7.16 -15.43
N GLY A 150 7.07 7.85 -14.48
CA GLY A 150 7.38 7.32 -13.16
C GLY A 150 6.13 7.14 -12.31
N ALA A 151 6.21 6.23 -11.36
CA ALA A 151 5.16 6.01 -10.37
C ALA A 151 5.05 7.17 -9.38
N THR A 152 3.88 7.32 -8.74
CA THR A 152 3.65 8.32 -7.69
C THR A 152 4.63 8.12 -6.54
N PRO A 153 5.41 9.14 -6.15
CA PRO A 153 6.36 9.03 -5.05
C PRO A 153 5.70 8.52 -3.77
N GLY A 154 6.34 7.57 -3.09
CA GLY A 154 5.85 6.99 -1.85
C GLY A 154 4.80 5.88 -2.00
N SER A 155 4.34 5.57 -3.22
CA SER A 155 3.47 4.41 -3.48
C SER A 155 4.27 3.09 -3.49
N GLY A 156 3.57 1.96 -3.34
CA GLY A 156 4.17 0.64 -3.51
C GLY A 156 4.72 0.42 -4.91
N THR A 157 4.06 0.94 -5.93
CA THR A 157 4.55 0.94 -7.32
C THR A 157 5.89 1.67 -7.44
N HIS A 158 6.07 2.81 -6.76
CA HIS A 158 7.32 3.56 -6.76
C HIS A 158 8.46 2.80 -6.07
N GLU A 159 8.19 2.09 -4.97
CA GLU A 159 9.21 1.26 -4.30
C GLU A 159 9.73 0.17 -5.25
N LEU A 160 8.81 -0.53 -5.93
CA LEU A 160 9.18 -1.54 -6.92
C LEU A 160 9.93 -0.93 -8.11
N GLU A 161 9.43 0.17 -8.66
CA GLU A 161 10.05 0.86 -9.80
C GLU A 161 11.50 1.23 -9.49
N ALA A 162 11.74 1.84 -8.31
CA ALA A 162 13.09 2.17 -7.88
C ALA A 162 14.00 0.95 -7.74
N ALA A 163 13.48 -0.20 -7.29
CA ALA A 163 14.21 -1.45 -7.22
C ALA A 163 14.57 -1.99 -8.62
N LEU A 164 13.62 -1.91 -9.56
CA LEU A 164 13.83 -2.35 -10.95
C LEU A 164 14.87 -1.49 -11.68
N TRP A 165 14.83 -0.16 -11.52
CA TRP A 165 15.84 0.74 -12.10
C TRP A 165 17.23 0.49 -11.52
N ARG A 166 17.33 0.23 -10.21
CA ARG A 166 18.60 -0.17 -9.59
C ARG A 166 19.13 -1.48 -10.18
N ALA A 167 18.28 -2.49 -10.36
CA ALA A 167 18.64 -3.76 -10.97
C ALA A 167 19.08 -3.59 -12.44
N ALA A 168 18.44 -2.67 -13.17
CA ALA A 168 18.83 -2.30 -14.53
C ALA A 168 20.14 -1.49 -14.60
N LYS A 169 20.66 -1.04 -13.45
CA LYS A 169 21.84 -0.13 -13.34
C LYS A 169 21.65 1.17 -14.12
N VAL A 170 20.43 1.70 -14.11
CA VAL A 170 20.04 2.94 -14.78
C VAL A 170 19.55 3.94 -13.74
N ALA A 171 20.02 5.18 -13.83
CA ALA A 171 19.44 6.31 -13.12
C ALA A 171 18.36 6.96 -14.02
N PRO A 172 17.07 6.86 -13.69
CA PRO A 172 16.03 7.47 -14.49
C PRO A 172 16.05 8.98 -14.33
N LEU A 173 16.31 9.70 -15.41
CA LEU A 173 16.45 11.16 -15.43
C LEU A 173 15.75 11.76 -16.65
N PRO A 174 15.28 13.01 -16.59
CA PRO A 174 14.79 13.73 -17.76
C PRO A 174 15.85 13.76 -18.89
N PRO A 175 15.46 13.87 -20.16
CA PRO A 175 14.09 14.18 -20.64
C PRO A 175 13.18 12.98 -20.85
N TRP A 176 13.69 11.74 -20.89
CA TRP A 176 12.89 10.55 -21.19
C TRP A 176 12.11 10.02 -19.97
N TYR A 177 12.63 10.21 -18.77
CA TYR A 177 11.92 9.86 -17.55
C TYR A 177 11.09 11.06 -17.08
N LEU A 178 9.78 10.85 -16.99
CA LEU A 178 8.80 11.88 -16.69
C LEU A 178 8.25 11.59 -15.26
N PRO A 179 8.65 12.34 -14.24
CA PRO A 179 8.10 12.16 -12.90
C PRO A 179 6.56 12.24 -12.93
N SER A 180 5.89 11.35 -12.19
CA SER A 180 4.43 11.41 -12.10
C SER A 180 4.01 12.70 -11.40
N ALA A 181 3.21 13.50 -12.09
CA ALA A 181 2.53 14.67 -11.52
C ALA A 181 1.07 14.34 -11.14
N SER A 182 0.62 13.11 -11.38
CA SER A 182 -0.75 12.67 -11.26
C SER A 182 -0.81 11.30 -10.62
N ARG A 183 -1.86 11.07 -9.82
CA ARG A 183 -2.19 9.76 -9.28
C ARG A 183 -2.42 8.72 -10.38
N ASP A 184 -2.94 9.12 -11.53
CA ASP A 184 -3.19 8.24 -12.67
C ASP A 184 -2.00 8.22 -13.64
N ALA A 185 -0.93 7.53 -13.26
CA ALA A 185 0.25 7.35 -14.09
C ALA A 185 -0.06 6.61 -15.39
N LEU A 186 -1.04 5.71 -15.39
CA LEU A 186 -1.45 4.95 -16.58
C LEU A 186 -2.11 5.84 -17.63
N ALA A 187 -3.02 6.72 -17.23
CA ALA A 187 -3.63 7.70 -18.13
C ALA A 187 -2.57 8.66 -18.69
N ALA A 188 -1.70 9.18 -17.82
CA ALA A 188 -0.61 10.07 -18.23
C ALA A 188 0.36 9.39 -19.24
N ALA A 189 0.66 8.11 -19.05
CA ALA A 189 1.49 7.34 -19.97
C ALA A 189 0.78 7.14 -21.33
N ARG A 190 -0.52 6.86 -21.32
CA ARG A 190 -1.31 6.73 -22.54
C ARG A 190 -1.34 8.01 -23.36
N GLU A 191 -1.58 9.15 -22.72
CA GLU A 191 -1.61 10.47 -23.38
C GLU A 191 -0.26 10.84 -24.00
N ARG A 192 0.82 10.48 -23.35
CA ARG A 192 2.19 10.82 -23.77
C ARG A 192 2.86 9.77 -24.64
N LEU A 193 2.16 8.68 -24.96
CA LEU A 193 2.72 7.50 -25.61
C LEU A 193 4.00 7.02 -24.93
N ALA A 194 3.98 6.96 -23.60
CA ALA A 194 5.11 6.60 -22.75
C ALA A 194 4.92 5.20 -22.15
N CYS A 195 6.02 4.59 -21.72
CA CYS A 195 5.98 3.39 -20.91
C CYS A 195 5.62 3.73 -19.45
N VAL A 196 5.06 2.77 -18.72
CA VAL A 196 4.75 2.90 -17.30
C VAL A 196 4.75 1.53 -16.62
N LEU A 197 5.18 1.48 -15.37
CA LEU A 197 4.99 0.33 -14.50
C LEU A 197 3.59 0.40 -13.87
N VAL A 198 2.81 -0.65 -14.00
CA VAL A 198 1.43 -0.70 -13.49
C VAL A 198 1.13 -2.06 -12.88
N GLU A 199 0.35 -2.09 -11.82
CA GLU A 199 -0.15 -3.32 -11.26
C GLU A 199 -1.15 -4.00 -12.22
N ARG A 200 -1.08 -5.33 -12.34
CA ARG A 200 -1.96 -6.11 -13.24
C ARG A 200 -3.44 -5.87 -12.95
N GLY A 201 -3.82 -5.69 -11.67
CA GLY A 201 -5.19 -5.41 -11.28
C GLY A 201 -5.66 -4.05 -11.78
N VAL A 202 -4.83 -3.02 -11.66
CA VAL A 202 -5.09 -1.67 -12.19
C VAL A 202 -5.21 -1.72 -13.72
N TRP A 203 -4.30 -2.40 -14.40
CA TRP A 203 -4.39 -2.62 -15.85
C TRP A 203 -5.68 -3.34 -16.24
N ALA A 204 -6.10 -4.36 -15.50
CA ALA A 204 -7.35 -5.08 -15.74
C ALA A 204 -8.58 -4.21 -15.53
N ALA A 205 -8.55 -3.29 -14.56
CA ALA A 205 -9.62 -2.35 -14.24
C ALA A 205 -9.72 -1.17 -15.23
N ALA A 206 -8.63 -0.85 -15.94
CA ALA A 206 -8.50 0.32 -16.82
C ALA A 206 -9.44 0.36 -18.05
N GLY A 207 -10.39 -0.55 -18.13
CA GLY A 207 -11.42 -0.55 -19.17
C GLY A 207 -11.03 -1.25 -20.46
N ALA A 208 -12.06 -1.73 -21.18
CA ALA A 208 -11.88 -2.54 -22.37
C ALA A 208 -11.28 -1.75 -23.55
N ALA A 209 -11.54 -0.44 -23.64
CA ALA A 209 -11.04 0.40 -24.72
C ALA A 209 -9.52 0.50 -24.68
N LEU A 210 -8.93 0.77 -23.50
CA LEU A 210 -7.47 0.84 -23.34
C LEU A 210 -6.81 -0.51 -23.59
N ARG A 211 -7.36 -1.60 -23.05
CA ARG A 211 -6.78 -2.94 -23.20
C ARG A 211 -6.86 -3.49 -24.65
N ARG A 212 -7.78 -2.98 -25.46
CA ARG A 212 -7.94 -3.36 -26.88
C ARG A 212 -7.25 -2.38 -27.84
N ALA A 213 -6.64 -1.33 -27.34
CA ALA A 213 -5.89 -0.40 -28.16
C ALA A 213 -4.75 -1.14 -28.89
N ARG A 214 -4.64 -0.92 -30.22
CA ARG A 214 -3.60 -1.59 -31.02
C ARG A 214 -2.22 -0.95 -30.85
N ASP A 215 -2.19 0.30 -30.45
CA ASP A 215 -1.01 1.15 -30.34
C ASP A 215 -0.43 1.21 -28.91
N PHE A 216 -1.12 0.64 -27.92
CA PHE A 216 -0.71 0.64 -26.51
C PHE A 216 -1.08 -0.68 -25.84
N GLY A 217 -0.16 -1.26 -25.08
CA GLY A 217 -0.42 -2.57 -24.44
C GLY A 217 0.74 -3.06 -23.58
N VAL A 218 0.64 -4.30 -23.15
CA VAL A 218 1.67 -4.95 -22.32
C VAL A 218 2.92 -5.18 -23.14
N LEU A 219 4.06 -4.75 -22.61
CA LEU A 219 5.40 -4.91 -23.19
C LEU A 219 6.20 -5.97 -22.43
N ILE A 220 6.18 -5.95 -21.10
CA ILE A 220 6.92 -6.86 -20.23
C ILE A 220 6.00 -7.40 -19.16
N GLU A 221 6.01 -8.72 -18.94
CA GLU A 221 5.27 -9.40 -17.89
C GLU A 221 5.95 -10.73 -17.49
N GLY A 222 5.48 -11.34 -16.41
CA GLY A 222 5.82 -12.70 -16.01
C GLY A 222 7.12 -12.84 -15.22
N ASP A 223 8.00 -11.84 -15.22
CA ASP A 223 9.26 -11.86 -14.46
C ASP A 223 8.98 -11.96 -12.95
N PRO A 224 9.67 -12.85 -12.22
CA PRO A 224 9.60 -12.88 -10.75
C PRO A 224 9.87 -11.52 -10.08
N MET A 225 10.71 -10.67 -10.65
CA MET A 225 10.98 -9.32 -10.14
C MET A 225 9.75 -8.40 -10.17
N LEU A 226 8.74 -8.71 -10.97
CA LEU A 226 7.48 -7.98 -11.06
C LEU A 226 6.43 -8.48 -10.05
N ARG A 227 6.78 -9.40 -9.16
CA ARG A 227 5.89 -9.92 -8.14
C ARG A 227 6.21 -9.33 -6.78
N VAL A 228 5.20 -8.76 -6.14
CA VAL A 228 5.35 -8.10 -4.84
C VAL A 228 4.32 -8.70 -3.87
N PRO A 229 4.74 -9.10 -2.67
CA PRO A 229 3.80 -9.53 -1.65
C PRO A 229 2.95 -8.34 -1.20
N VAL A 230 1.67 -8.61 -0.96
CA VAL A 230 0.76 -7.70 -0.28
C VAL A 230 0.63 -8.18 1.15
N HIS A 231 0.92 -7.31 2.10
CA HIS A 231 0.85 -7.65 3.52
C HIS A 231 -0.32 -6.95 4.21
N LEU A 232 -0.97 -7.68 5.11
CA LEU A 232 -1.79 -7.10 6.14
C LEU A 232 -0.93 -6.91 7.39
N MET A 233 -1.01 -5.74 7.99
CA MET A 233 -0.37 -5.41 9.25
C MET A 233 -1.31 -4.63 10.15
N ARG A 234 -1.10 -4.71 11.46
CA ARG A 234 -1.90 -4.03 12.48
C ARG A 234 -1.05 -3.01 13.22
N SER A 235 -1.68 -1.94 13.69
CA SER A 235 -1.01 -0.96 14.54
C SER A 235 -0.52 -1.60 15.84
N PHE A 236 0.63 -1.16 16.31
CA PHE A 236 1.12 -1.52 17.64
C PHE A 236 0.34 -0.79 18.75
N HIS A 237 -0.13 0.42 18.46
CA HIS A 237 -0.78 1.30 19.44
C HIS A 237 -2.22 0.91 19.79
N HIS A 238 -2.91 0.24 18.87
CA HIS A 238 -4.32 -0.12 19.01
C HIS A 238 -4.54 -1.61 18.77
N ASP A 239 -5.39 -2.21 19.59
CA ASP A 239 -5.79 -3.61 19.42
C ASP A 239 -7.30 -3.67 19.10
N HIS A 240 -7.65 -3.23 17.89
CA HIS A 240 -9.01 -3.37 17.41
C HIS A 240 -9.33 -4.85 17.18
N PRO A 241 -10.40 -5.41 17.79
CA PRO A 241 -10.69 -6.85 17.73
C PRO A 241 -10.91 -7.37 16.29
N ALA A 242 -11.43 -6.52 15.40
CA ALA A 242 -11.55 -6.85 13.98
C ALA A 242 -10.21 -7.05 13.27
N GLY A 243 -9.10 -6.51 13.79
CA GLY A 243 -7.79 -6.68 13.17
C GLY A 243 -7.30 -8.12 13.21
N LYS A 244 -7.45 -8.79 14.37
CA LYS A 244 -7.14 -10.22 14.46
C LYS A 244 -8.12 -11.06 13.64
N LEU A 245 -9.42 -10.74 13.70
CA LEU A 245 -10.45 -11.44 12.94
C LEU A 245 -10.18 -11.36 11.43
N LEU A 246 -9.79 -10.19 10.91
CA LEU A 246 -9.42 -10.01 9.50
C LEU A 246 -8.17 -10.82 9.12
N SER A 247 -7.15 -10.80 9.99
CA SER A 247 -5.94 -11.61 9.83
C SER A 247 -6.28 -13.11 9.71
N ASP A 248 -7.06 -13.63 10.67
CA ASP A 248 -7.44 -15.05 10.71
C ASP A 248 -8.33 -15.41 9.52
N TRP A 249 -9.27 -14.52 9.13
CA TRP A 249 -10.13 -14.72 7.97
C TRP A 249 -9.31 -14.78 6.68
N LEU A 250 -8.36 -13.86 6.45
CA LEU A 250 -7.48 -13.89 5.26
C LEU A 250 -6.61 -15.14 5.20
N ALA A 251 -6.14 -15.64 6.34
CA ALA A 251 -5.40 -16.90 6.42
C ALA A 251 -6.30 -18.14 6.21
N SER A 252 -7.61 -18.00 6.38
CA SER A 252 -8.57 -19.10 6.24
C SER A 252 -8.77 -19.50 4.78
N ARG A 253 -9.49 -20.64 4.58
CA ARG A 253 -9.92 -21.07 3.25
C ARG A 253 -10.79 -20.01 2.55
N LEU A 254 -11.68 -19.33 3.27
CA LEU A 254 -12.59 -18.32 2.70
C LEU A 254 -11.81 -17.11 2.21
N GLY A 255 -10.86 -16.60 3.00
CA GLY A 255 -10.01 -15.49 2.61
C GLY A 255 -9.13 -15.83 1.40
N ARG A 256 -8.48 -16.99 1.40
CA ARG A 256 -7.69 -17.44 0.23
C ARG A 256 -8.55 -17.59 -1.03
N GLN A 257 -9.76 -18.11 -0.92
CA GLN A 257 -10.70 -18.17 -2.05
C GLN A 257 -11.13 -16.79 -2.52
N ALA A 258 -11.34 -15.85 -1.61
CA ALA A 258 -11.63 -14.46 -1.96
C ALA A 258 -10.49 -13.83 -2.77
N ILE A 259 -9.24 -14.01 -2.35
CA ILE A 259 -8.08 -13.51 -3.10
C ILE A 259 -7.97 -14.22 -4.48
N ALA A 260 -8.10 -15.55 -4.52
CA ALA A 260 -8.01 -16.33 -5.76
C ALA A 260 -9.12 -16.01 -6.79
N ALA A 261 -10.23 -15.43 -6.34
CA ALA A 261 -11.31 -14.96 -7.24
C ALA A 261 -10.91 -13.72 -8.07
N LEU A 262 -9.80 -13.07 -7.74
CA LEU A 262 -9.24 -11.94 -8.48
C LEU A 262 -8.06 -12.42 -9.33
N PRO A 263 -8.17 -12.45 -10.67
CA PRO A 263 -7.13 -13.03 -11.54
C PRO A 263 -5.76 -12.35 -11.46
N ALA A 264 -5.73 -11.10 -10.98
CA ALA A 264 -4.52 -10.31 -10.83
C ALA A 264 -3.71 -10.67 -9.58
N TYR A 265 -4.28 -11.46 -8.67
CA TYR A 265 -3.68 -11.79 -7.38
C TYR A 265 -3.57 -13.29 -7.16
N ARG A 266 -2.58 -13.67 -6.41
CA ARG A 266 -2.40 -15.05 -5.96
C ARG A 266 -2.40 -15.09 -4.44
N PRO A 267 -3.15 -15.99 -3.80
CA PRO A 267 -3.04 -16.20 -2.37
C PRO A 267 -1.63 -16.70 -2.02
N PRO A 268 -1.14 -16.43 -0.80
CA PRO A 268 0.14 -16.99 -0.36
C PRO A 268 0.09 -18.53 -0.38
N VAL A 269 1.24 -19.12 -0.70
CA VAL A 269 1.39 -20.59 -0.61
C VAL A 269 1.36 -20.96 0.88
N PRO A 270 0.63 -22.01 1.26
CA PRO A 270 0.53 -22.48 2.65
C PRO A 270 1.88 -22.82 3.26
#